data_15e5e6dbd164b7ecec99dcb3c390da82
#
_entry.id   15e5e6dbd164b7ecec99dcb3c390da82
#
_cell.length_a   1.000
_cell.length_b   1.000
_cell.length_c   1.000
_cell.angle_alpha   90.00
_cell.angle_beta   90.00
_cell.angle_gamma   90.00
#
_symmetry.space_group_name_H-M   'P 1'
#
loop_
_entity.id
_entity.type
_entity.pdbx_description
1 polymer ?
#
loop_
_entity_poly.entity_id
_entity_poly.type
_entity_poly.pdbx_seq_one_letter_code
_entity_poly.pdbx_strand_id
1 'polypeptide(L)'
;MNNGRDIMLDKKKTKINSMNVKIFRNLEDVDISLGSRITLIAGRNGTSKSTILGILAQICSFEKNYKLNNGQVEEEELKYKTVYEQDFFSEFKSHFRISSKYDTPSNNYIVEFQINDAQEELSIKATLQGTKRRRNLRLVLRKSATIGTNTSRNITHPSIFLSLERLLPISKRENNVVTKTTLTTEDETFLKDSHNRIFTTIEDYSNISSNLPENKGVRSTVVTNDKYDVNSASSGEDNIGQILMALISFIKLKRDWPDYKGGLLLIDEIDASLFPRAQIELFDLFDKVAKKYDLQIVFTTHSPTIISHAYECWEKTQKNESTKNNIAINYLSDSRGRIENKVNFTLTDIIADLNITGKTIEQRVKINCYYEDNEAYLMSEALLRSDQKKRISSMKNVKLGCENYLSLISANVPEFKKLSLIVLDGDVDATKAQKSQNVILLPTKLPPDQLLYKFLNELDPSDEYWNNKHGYTKSVFRADKFYRDINEKTEFDFEKNKYVLKSSLTSDKACRELFKNWFNHNNKLYFNKSGIKPFIRWKRSNKELVKQYQDTFDKAYVSVFGKTNYLV
;
A
#
# COMPACT_ATOMS: atom_id res chain seq x y z
N MET A 1 -12.38 -18.61 -22.52
CA MET A 1 -11.31 -18.23 -23.44
C MET A 1 -10.24 -17.54 -22.63
N ASN A 2 -9.19 -18.27 -22.26
CA ASN A 2 -8.08 -17.79 -21.44
C ASN A 2 -7.12 -16.99 -22.34
N ASN A 3 -7.12 -15.68 -22.21
CA ASN A 3 -6.07 -14.85 -22.78
C ASN A 3 -4.81 -14.98 -21.90
N GLY A 4 -3.96 -15.96 -22.22
CA GLY A 4 -2.59 -16.01 -21.74
C GLY A 4 -1.82 -14.86 -22.39
N ARG A 5 -1.64 -13.74 -21.67
CA ARG A 5 -0.66 -12.72 -22.07
C ARG A 5 0.71 -13.26 -21.73
N ASP A 6 1.49 -13.55 -22.75
CA ASP A 6 2.93 -13.81 -22.63
C ASP A 6 3.58 -12.58 -21.99
N ILE A 7 3.93 -12.71 -20.71
CA ILE A 7 4.83 -11.76 -20.04
C ILE A 7 6.19 -11.97 -20.72
N MET A 8 6.74 -10.94 -21.36
CA MET A 8 8.12 -10.97 -21.85
C MET A 8 9.03 -11.28 -20.66
N LEU A 9 9.42 -12.53 -20.55
CA LEU A 9 10.28 -13.06 -19.48
C LEU A 9 11.71 -12.59 -19.74
N ASP A 10 12.32 -11.92 -18.75
CA ASP A 10 13.75 -11.65 -18.75
C ASP A 10 14.49 -12.98 -18.57
N LYS A 11 14.81 -13.64 -19.69
CA LYS A 11 15.45 -14.97 -19.75
C LYS A 11 16.82 -15.04 -19.08
N LYS A 12 17.33 -13.90 -18.61
CA LYS A 12 18.68 -13.80 -18.02
C LYS A 12 18.71 -13.96 -16.49
N LYS A 13 17.55 -14.03 -15.82
CA LYS A 13 17.46 -14.03 -14.35
C LYS A 13 16.51 -15.10 -13.85
N THR A 14 16.91 -15.80 -12.78
CA THR A 14 16.01 -16.73 -12.10
C THR A 14 15.07 -15.97 -11.19
N LYS A 15 13.75 -16.20 -11.36
CA LYS A 15 12.68 -15.58 -10.56
C LYS A 15 11.56 -16.59 -10.28
N ILE A 16 11.08 -16.58 -9.05
CA ILE A 16 9.86 -17.27 -8.67
C ILE A 16 8.71 -16.28 -8.82
N ASN A 17 7.76 -16.56 -9.72
CA ASN A 17 6.70 -15.62 -10.06
C ASN A 17 5.46 -15.79 -9.18
N SER A 18 5.12 -17.05 -8.88
CA SER A 18 3.99 -17.38 -8.02
C SER A 18 4.11 -18.79 -7.47
N MET A 19 3.35 -19.04 -6.40
CA MET A 19 3.08 -20.38 -5.91
C MET A 19 1.60 -20.53 -5.58
N ASN A 20 1.06 -21.72 -5.80
CA ASN A 20 -0.25 -22.13 -5.34
C ASN A 20 -0.08 -23.28 -4.35
N VAL A 21 -0.48 -23.06 -3.11
CA VAL A 21 -0.47 -24.11 -2.08
C VAL A 21 -1.77 -24.88 -2.19
N LYS A 22 -1.75 -26.03 -2.92
CA LYS A 22 -2.94 -26.88 -3.02
C LYS A 22 -3.33 -27.46 -1.68
N ILE A 23 -2.36 -28.01 -0.99
CA ILE A 23 -2.50 -28.48 0.39
C ILE A 23 -1.14 -28.53 1.09
N PHE A 24 -1.03 -27.82 2.21
CA PHE A 24 0.12 -27.90 3.11
C PHE A 24 -0.30 -27.46 4.52
N ARG A 25 -0.45 -28.40 5.46
CA ARG A 25 -0.96 -28.14 6.82
C ARG A 25 -2.33 -27.43 6.77
N ASN A 26 -2.41 -26.21 7.31
CA ASN A 26 -3.64 -25.40 7.35
C ASN A 26 -3.86 -24.55 6.08
N LEU A 27 -2.98 -24.68 5.10
CA LEU A 27 -3.09 -23.97 3.82
C LEU A 27 -3.76 -24.89 2.81
N GLU A 28 -4.88 -24.45 2.25
CA GLU A 28 -5.63 -25.14 1.21
C GLU A 28 -6.02 -24.15 0.10
N ASP A 29 -5.55 -24.40 -1.11
CA ASP A 29 -5.86 -23.64 -2.32
C ASP A 29 -5.52 -22.13 -2.16
N VAL A 30 -4.33 -21.84 -1.65
CA VAL A 30 -3.84 -20.47 -1.40
C VAL A 30 -2.86 -20.05 -2.47
N ASP A 31 -3.22 -19.03 -3.25
CA ASP A 31 -2.37 -18.41 -4.26
C ASP A 31 -1.52 -17.30 -3.65
N ILE A 32 -0.22 -17.34 -3.90
CA ILE A 32 0.75 -16.32 -3.48
C ILE A 32 1.46 -15.79 -4.72
N SER A 33 1.33 -14.51 -4.96
CA SER A 33 2.08 -13.80 -6.02
C SER A 33 3.39 -13.27 -5.46
N LEU A 34 4.48 -13.42 -6.23
CA LEU A 34 5.78 -12.91 -5.85
C LEU A 34 6.19 -11.74 -6.75
N GLY A 35 6.66 -10.67 -6.12
CA GLY A 35 7.24 -9.53 -6.82
C GLY A 35 8.63 -9.88 -7.38
N SER A 36 9.00 -9.25 -8.49
CA SER A 36 10.34 -9.44 -9.04
C SER A 36 11.46 -8.89 -8.14
N ARG A 37 11.12 -8.02 -7.16
CA ARG A 37 12.04 -7.46 -6.16
C ARG A 37 11.57 -7.71 -4.74
N ILE A 38 10.37 -7.28 -4.39
CA ILE A 38 9.85 -7.33 -3.02
C ILE A 38 8.53 -8.08 -3.00
N THR A 39 8.40 -8.98 -2.02
CA THR A 39 7.13 -9.60 -1.68
C THR A 39 6.88 -9.44 -0.18
N LEU A 40 5.78 -8.80 0.14
CA LEU A 40 5.28 -8.69 1.50
C LEU A 40 4.21 -9.74 1.73
N ILE A 41 4.35 -10.51 2.81
CA ILE A 41 3.35 -11.46 3.30
C ILE A 41 2.90 -10.98 4.67
N ALA A 42 1.71 -10.38 4.73
CA ALA A 42 1.13 -9.85 5.95
C ALA A 42 -0.04 -10.72 6.44
N GLY A 43 -0.41 -10.55 7.70
CA GLY A 43 -1.53 -11.25 8.31
C GLY A 43 -1.34 -11.46 9.81
N ARG A 44 -2.39 -11.87 10.50
CA ARG A 44 -2.36 -12.13 11.95
C ARG A 44 -1.46 -13.32 12.31
N ASN A 45 -1.18 -13.49 13.61
CA ASN A 45 -0.50 -14.69 14.10
C ASN A 45 -1.33 -15.94 13.77
N GLY A 46 -0.64 -17.05 13.47
CA GLY A 46 -1.31 -18.31 13.10
C GLY A 46 -1.75 -18.44 11.63
N THR A 47 -1.59 -17.41 10.78
CA THR A 47 -1.97 -17.47 9.36
C THR A 47 -0.92 -18.13 8.46
N SER A 48 0.02 -18.89 9.02
CA SER A 48 1.01 -19.71 8.30
C SER A 48 2.04 -18.93 7.46
N LYS A 49 2.31 -17.66 7.77
CA LYS A 49 3.28 -16.82 7.04
C LYS A 49 4.67 -17.44 6.97
N SER A 50 5.22 -17.85 8.13
CA SER A 50 6.55 -18.51 8.21
C SER A 50 6.60 -19.83 7.44
N THR A 51 5.47 -20.55 7.37
CA THR A 51 5.34 -21.77 6.57
C THR A 51 5.55 -21.48 5.08
N ILE A 52 4.99 -20.38 4.58
CA ILE A 52 5.16 -19.94 3.18
C ILE A 52 6.63 -19.65 2.87
N LEU A 53 7.33 -18.94 3.77
CA LEU A 53 8.77 -18.69 3.61
C LEU A 53 9.57 -20.01 3.58
N GLY A 54 9.25 -20.94 4.47
CA GLY A 54 9.90 -22.25 4.50
C GLY A 54 9.67 -23.06 3.21
N ILE A 55 8.49 -23.00 2.62
CA ILE A 55 8.16 -23.63 1.34
C ILE A 55 9.00 -23.02 0.21
N LEU A 56 9.17 -21.70 0.17
CA LEU A 56 10.00 -21.00 -0.80
C LEU A 56 11.48 -21.36 -0.65
N ALA A 57 12.00 -21.45 0.58
CA ALA A 57 13.37 -21.86 0.82
C ALA A 57 13.65 -23.30 0.36
N GLN A 58 12.67 -24.19 0.51
CA GLN A 58 12.82 -25.62 0.23
C GLN A 58 13.08 -25.95 -1.24
N ILE A 59 12.64 -25.13 -2.18
CA ILE A 59 12.82 -25.39 -3.61
C ILE A 59 14.19 -24.95 -4.15
N CYS A 60 14.95 -24.20 -3.35
CA CYS A 60 16.26 -23.65 -3.71
C CYS A 60 17.39 -24.58 -3.25
N SER A 61 18.45 -24.65 -4.05
CA SER A 61 19.72 -25.29 -3.70
C SER A 61 20.87 -24.51 -4.37
N PHE A 62 22.03 -24.49 -3.74
CA PHE A 62 23.20 -23.80 -4.29
C PHE A 62 24.48 -24.64 -4.09
N GLU A 63 24.34 -25.96 -4.22
CA GLU A 63 25.46 -26.91 -4.10
C GLU A 63 26.10 -27.22 -5.46
N LYS A 64 25.26 -27.27 -6.51
CA LYS A 64 25.70 -27.65 -7.86
C LYS A 64 25.07 -26.73 -8.91
N ASN A 65 25.86 -26.35 -9.90
CA ASN A 65 25.41 -25.73 -11.13
C ASN A 65 25.26 -26.82 -12.21
N TYR A 66 24.21 -26.69 -13.02
CA TYR A 66 23.89 -27.63 -14.07
C TYR A 66 23.93 -26.92 -15.42
N LYS A 67 24.81 -27.35 -16.31
CA LYS A 67 24.95 -26.80 -17.68
C LYS A 67 24.59 -27.87 -18.68
N LEU A 68 23.89 -27.48 -19.75
CA LEU A 68 23.68 -28.39 -20.90
C LEU A 68 24.79 -28.15 -21.92
N ASN A 69 25.61 -29.15 -22.14
CA ASN A 69 26.66 -29.10 -23.15
C ASN A 69 26.51 -30.30 -24.11
N ASN A 70 26.27 -30.04 -25.40
CA ASN A 70 26.06 -31.05 -26.44
C ASN A 70 25.02 -32.15 -26.07
N GLY A 71 23.93 -31.77 -25.39
CA GLY A 71 22.88 -32.71 -24.97
C GLY A 71 23.20 -33.52 -23.70
N GLN A 72 24.37 -33.32 -23.10
CA GLN A 72 24.74 -33.89 -21.80
C GLN A 72 24.66 -32.84 -20.70
N VAL A 73 24.21 -33.27 -19.52
CA VAL A 73 24.15 -32.40 -18.33
C VAL A 73 25.50 -32.50 -17.62
N GLU A 74 26.23 -31.38 -17.62
CA GLU A 74 27.44 -31.23 -16.83
C GLU A 74 27.09 -30.69 -15.45
N GLU A 75 27.71 -31.24 -14.40
CA GLU A 75 27.56 -30.81 -13.01
C GLU A 75 28.84 -30.13 -12.53
N GLU A 76 28.72 -28.89 -12.08
CA GLU A 76 29.80 -28.12 -11.48
C GLU A 76 29.48 -27.86 -10.00
N GLU A 77 30.39 -28.24 -9.10
CA GLU A 77 30.25 -27.99 -7.68
C GLU A 77 30.42 -26.48 -7.36
N LEU A 78 29.45 -25.90 -6.65
CA LEU A 78 29.49 -24.49 -6.25
C LEU A 78 30.07 -24.35 -4.84
N LYS A 79 31.24 -23.68 -4.73
CA LYS A 79 31.99 -23.52 -3.48
C LYS A 79 31.83 -22.14 -2.83
N TYR A 80 30.91 -21.35 -3.33
CA TYR A 80 30.68 -20.01 -2.81
C TYR A 80 29.93 -20.03 -1.47
N LYS A 81 30.40 -19.23 -0.52
CA LYS A 81 29.84 -19.12 0.83
C LYS A 81 29.42 -17.68 1.13
N THR A 82 28.50 -17.55 2.06
CA THR A 82 28.13 -16.25 2.63
C THR A 82 29.33 -15.61 3.33
N VAL A 83 29.20 -14.35 3.76
CA VAL A 83 30.25 -13.69 4.58
C VAL A 83 30.48 -14.36 5.94
N TYR A 84 29.53 -15.19 6.38
CA TYR A 84 29.67 -16.01 7.57
C TYR A 84 30.14 -17.45 7.29
N GLU A 85 30.68 -17.70 6.10
CA GLU A 85 31.14 -19.02 5.64
C GLU A 85 30.03 -20.09 5.66
N GLN A 86 28.76 -19.69 5.56
CA GLN A 86 27.60 -20.56 5.44
C GLN A 86 27.22 -20.81 3.98
N ASP A 87 26.47 -21.88 3.75
CA ASP A 87 25.89 -22.18 2.44
C ASP A 87 24.78 -21.22 2.06
N PHE A 88 24.59 -20.96 0.76
CA PHE A 88 23.46 -20.21 0.22
C PHE A 88 22.22 -21.08 0.04
N PHE A 89 21.97 -21.96 0.95
CA PHE A 89 20.73 -22.72 1.07
C PHE A 89 20.58 -23.17 2.52
N SER A 90 19.37 -23.54 2.91
CA SER A 90 19.08 -24.02 4.25
C SER A 90 18.40 -25.38 4.23
N GLU A 91 18.63 -26.16 5.27
CA GLU A 91 18.09 -27.50 5.39
C GLU A 91 16.60 -27.49 5.73
N PHE A 92 15.85 -28.51 5.29
CA PHE A 92 14.43 -28.71 5.58
C PHE A 92 14.09 -28.56 7.08
N LYS A 93 14.94 -29.05 7.97
CA LYS A 93 14.76 -28.95 9.43
C LYS A 93 14.82 -27.53 9.96
N SER A 94 15.51 -26.64 9.26
CA SER A 94 15.58 -25.20 9.61
C SER A 94 14.29 -24.46 9.21
N HIS A 95 13.53 -24.98 8.23
CA HIS A 95 12.31 -24.37 7.75
C HIS A 95 11.07 -24.83 8.52
N PHE A 96 11.04 -26.11 8.91
CA PHE A 96 9.84 -26.73 9.44
C PHE A 96 10.13 -27.55 10.70
N ARG A 97 9.45 -27.19 11.78
CA ARG A 97 9.34 -28.07 12.93
C ARG A 97 8.31 -29.14 12.61
N ILE A 98 8.77 -30.38 12.39
CA ILE A 98 7.93 -31.52 12.00
C ILE A 98 7.23 -32.11 13.21
N SER A 99 5.93 -32.24 13.15
CA SER A 99 5.12 -32.96 14.12
C SER A 99 5.07 -34.45 13.76
N SER A 100 5.53 -35.31 14.65
CA SER A 100 5.44 -36.77 14.45
C SER A 100 3.99 -37.28 14.38
N LYS A 101 3.04 -36.51 14.93
CA LYS A 101 1.61 -36.85 14.95
C LYS A 101 0.85 -36.34 13.72
N TYR A 102 1.16 -35.13 13.27
CA TYR A 102 0.36 -34.45 12.27
C TYR A 102 1.05 -34.35 10.89
N ASP A 103 2.37 -34.31 10.84
CA ASP A 103 3.13 -34.30 9.59
C ASP A 103 3.54 -35.73 9.21
N THR A 104 2.58 -36.54 8.83
CA THR A 104 2.81 -37.96 8.49
C THR A 104 3.10 -38.14 7.00
N PRO A 105 3.78 -39.23 6.59
CA PRO A 105 4.02 -39.53 5.17
C PRO A 105 2.75 -39.77 4.35
N SER A 106 1.59 -39.94 5.01
CA SER A 106 0.28 -40.06 4.36
C SER A 106 -0.30 -38.70 3.94
N ASN A 107 0.21 -37.61 4.51
CA ASN A 107 -0.22 -36.27 4.12
C ASN A 107 0.24 -36.00 2.68
N ASN A 108 -0.69 -35.69 1.82
CA ASN A 108 -0.46 -35.48 0.41
C ASN A 108 -0.19 -33.98 0.15
N TYR A 109 0.94 -33.47 0.69
CA TYR A 109 1.31 -32.06 0.51
C TYR A 109 1.69 -31.76 -0.92
N ILE A 110 1.00 -30.80 -1.54
CA ILE A 110 1.20 -30.38 -2.93
C ILE A 110 1.25 -28.87 -2.98
N VAL A 111 2.37 -28.34 -3.52
CA VAL A 111 2.54 -26.92 -3.81
C VAL A 111 3.03 -26.77 -5.24
N GLU A 112 2.37 -25.94 -6.02
CA GLU A 112 2.72 -25.67 -7.41
C GLU A 112 3.42 -24.32 -7.52
N PHE A 113 4.44 -24.22 -8.40
CA PHE A 113 5.21 -23.00 -8.61
C PHE A 113 5.24 -22.64 -10.09
N GLN A 114 5.28 -21.32 -10.36
CA GLN A 114 5.69 -20.77 -11.64
C GLN A 114 7.06 -20.11 -11.47
N ILE A 115 8.07 -20.68 -12.11
CA ILE A 115 9.47 -20.27 -11.97
C ILE A 115 10.02 -19.93 -13.35
N ASN A 116 10.68 -18.79 -13.45
CA ASN A 116 11.57 -18.47 -14.55
C ASN A 116 12.98 -18.91 -14.14
N ASP A 117 13.47 -20.01 -14.69
CA ASP A 117 14.79 -20.54 -14.35
C ASP A 117 15.79 -20.15 -15.45
N ALA A 118 16.67 -19.20 -15.15
CA ALA A 118 17.66 -18.71 -16.10
C ALA A 118 18.85 -19.68 -16.29
N GLN A 119 19.03 -20.63 -15.39
CA GLN A 119 20.06 -21.67 -15.56
C GLN A 119 19.66 -22.70 -16.61
N GLU A 120 18.37 -23.01 -16.67
CA GLU A 120 17.81 -23.93 -17.65
C GLU A 120 17.15 -23.21 -18.84
N GLU A 121 17.20 -21.87 -18.88
CA GLU A 121 16.57 -21.01 -19.90
C GLU A 121 15.07 -21.30 -20.14
N LEU A 122 14.39 -21.80 -19.13
CA LEU A 122 13.01 -22.26 -19.20
C LEU A 122 12.12 -21.54 -18.18
N SER A 123 10.87 -21.33 -18.57
CA SER A 123 9.78 -21.07 -17.62
C SER A 123 9.19 -22.41 -17.22
N ILE A 124 9.36 -22.81 -15.96
CA ILE A 124 8.95 -24.12 -15.49
C ILE A 124 7.76 -24.07 -14.54
N LYS A 125 6.86 -25.04 -14.71
CA LYS A 125 5.86 -25.41 -13.72
C LYS A 125 6.45 -26.51 -12.85
N ALA A 126 6.64 -26.23 -11.57
CA ALA A 126 7.23 -27.18 -10.64
C ALA A 126 6.26 -27.50 -9.51
N THR A 127 6.35 -28.71 -8.97
CA THR A 127 5.50 -29.15 -7.86
C THR A 127 6.36 -29.65 -6.72
N LEU A 128 6.15 -29.13 -5.52
CA LEU A 128 6.73 -29.63 -4.28
C LEU A 128 5.81 -30.69 -3.69
N GLN A 129 6.29 -31.91 -3.57
CA GLN A 129 5.49 -33.04 -3.10
C GLN A 129 6.09 -33.73 -1.89
N GLY A 130 5.24 -34.20 -0.98
CA GLY A 130 5.64 -35.10 0.10
C GLY A 130 5.97 -36.50 -0.44
N THR A 131 7.02 -37.12 0.08
CA THR A 131 7.40 -38.49 -0.28
C THR A 131 7.46 -39.39 0.94
N LYS A 132 7.08 -40.66 0.78
CA LYS A 132 7.02 -41.67 1.85
C LYS A 132 8.39 -42.37 2.14
N ARG A 133 9.51 -41.80 1.75
CA ARG A 133 10.79 -42.46 1.87
C ARG A 133 11.28 -42.51 3.33
N ARG A 134 11.55 -43.68 3.87
CA ARG A 134 12.18 -43.95 5.19
C ARG A 134 11.41 -43.35 6.41
N ARG A 135 10.09 -43.43 6.49
CA ARG A 135 9.26 -42.95 7.60
C ARG A 135 9.35 -41.44 7.92
N ASN A 136 10.15 -40.69 7.22
CA ASN A 136 10.27 -39.23 7.39
C ASN A 136 9.62 -38.52 6.22
N LEU A 137 8.89 -37.44 6.50
CA LEU A 137 8.41 -36.55 5.49
C LEU A 137 9.59 -35.87 4.79
N ARG A 138 9.60 -35.92 3.47
CA ARG A 138 10.57 -35.23 2.62
C ARG A 138 9.80 -34.51 1.51
N LEU A 139 10.04 -33.23 1.36
CA LEU A 139 9.50 -32.45 0.26
C LEU A 139 10.50 -32.47 -0.90
N VAL A 140 10.03 -32.83 -2.08
CA VAL A 140 10.85 -32.94 -3.29
C VAL A 140 10.20 -32.12 -4.39
N LEU A 141 10.97 -31.20 -4.96
CA LEU A 141 10.57 -30.45 -6.14
C LEU A 141 10.57 -31.36 -7.36
N ARG A 142 9.45 -31.33 -8.12
CA ARG A 142 9.32 -32.03 -9.41
C ARG A 142 9.01 -31.02 -10.49
N LYS A 143 9.82 -30.99 -11.53
CA LYS A 143 9.68 -30.10 -12.67
C LYS A 143 8.85 -30.78 -13.77
N SER A 144 7.95 -30.04 -14.42
CA SER A 144 7.11 -30.56 -15.50
C SER A 144 7.83 -30.64 -16.85
N ALA A 145 8.87 -29.82 -17.03
CA ALA A 145 9.74 -29.84 -18.20
C ALA A 145 11.19 -29.74 -17.72
N THR A 146 12.06 -30.58 -18.20
CA THR A 146 13.48 -30.60 -17.79
C THR A 146 14.37 -30.82 -18.96
N ILE A 147 15.53 -30.20 -18.87
CA ILE A 147 16.70 -30.58 -19.62
C ILE A 147 17.34 -31.77 -18.86
N GLY A 148 17.38 -32.92 -19.47
CA GLY A 148 17.94 -34.16 -18.88
C GLY A 148 16.91 -35.02 -18.15
N THR A 149 17.38 -36.18 -17.64
CA THR A 149 16.55 -37.27 -17.09
C THR A 149 16.11 -37.08 -15.64
N ASN A 150 16.74 -36.17 -14.88
CA ASN A 150 16.43 -35.98 -13.46
C ASN A 150 15.45 -34.83 -13.21
N THR A 151 14.17 -35.17 -13.12
CA THR A 151 13.08 -34.21 -12.86
C THR A 151 12.94 -33.83 -11.38
N SER A 152 13.68 -34.45 -10.48
CA SER A 152 13.50 -34.34 -9.02
C SER A 152 14.61 -33.56 -8.33
N ARG A 153 15.01 -32.40 -8.87
CA ARG A 153 16.06 -31.55 -8.26
C ARG A 153 15.53 -30.15 -7.99
N ASN A 154 16.05 -29.54 -6.93
CA ASN A 154 15.81 -28.11 -6.63
C ASN A 154 16.38 -27.23 -7.75
N ILE A 155 15.88 -25.98 -7.82
CA ILE A 155 16.45 -24.97 -8.71
C ILE A 155 17.83 -24.55 -8.17
N THR A 156 18.79 -24.33 -9.07
CA THR A 156 20.10 -23.77 -8.70
C THR A 156 19.91 -22.26 -8.48
N HIS A 157 19.60 -21.90 -7.25
CA HIS A 157 19.30 -20.51 -6.88
C HIS A 157 19.78 -20.22 -5.45
N PRO A 158 20.71 -19.26 -5.26
CA PRO A 158 21.21 -18.95 -3.93
C PRO A 158 20.09 -18.36 -3.08
N SER A 159 19.91 -18.90 -1.88
CA SER A 159 18.90 -18.43 -0.94
C SER A 159 19.44 -18.30 0.48
N ILE A 160 18.99 -17.27 1.19
CA ILE A 160 19.24 -17.09 2.62
C ILE A 160 17.89 -16.98 3.32
N PHE A 161 17.67 -17.78 4.36
CA PHE A 161 16.48 -17.77 5.19
C PHE A 161 16.82 -17.27 6.61
N LEU A 162 16.29 -16.12 6.96
CA LEU A 162 16.44 -15.51 8.27
C LEU A 162 15.18 -15.78 9.10
N SER A 163 15.24 -16.82 9.95
CA SER A 163 14.16 -17.18 10.87
C SER A 163 14.13 -16.27 12.10
N LEU A 164 13.10 -16.44 12.94
CA LEU A 164 12.98 -15.74 14.24
C LEU A 164 14.12 -16.09 15.23
N GLU A 165 14.89 -17.16 15.01
CA GLU A 165 16.06 -17.48 15.83
C GLU A 165 17.08 -16.35 15.88
N ARG A 166 17.15 -15.50 14.84
CA ARG A 166 18.02 -14.33 14.80
C ARG A 166 17.75 -13.32 15.94
N LEU A 167 16.53 -13.33 16.50
CA LEU A 167 16.12 -12.43 17.58
C LEU A 167 16.51 -12.96 18.98
N LEU A 168 17.16 -14.13 19.05
CA LEU A 168 17.64 -14.64 20.33
C LEU A 168 18.65 -13.65 20.92
N PRO A 169 18.42 -13.12 22.14
CA PRO A 169 19.35 -12.17 22.76
C PRO A 169 20.78 -12.69 22.82
N ILE A 170 21.75 -11.83 22.54
CA ILE A 170 23.19 -12.18 22.56
C ILE A 170 23.57 -12.84 23.89
N SER A 171 23.04 -12.35 25.01
CA SER A 171 23.28 -12.88 26.36
C SER A 171 22.81 -14.33 26.57
N LYS A 172 21.95 -14.85 25.70
CA LYS A 172 21.46 -16.24 25.75
C LYS A 172 22.14 -17.16 24.74
N ARG A 173 23.09 -16.64 23.96
CA ARG A 173 23.85 -17.42 23.00
C ARG A 173 25.08 -18.00 23.69
N GLU A 174 25.16 -19.30 23.75
CA GLU A 174 26.28 -20.01 24.40
C GLU A 174 27.51 -20.07 23.49
N ASN A 175 28.71 -20.05 24.08
CA ASN A 175 30.00 -20.26 23.41
C ASN A 175 30.27 -19.34 22.22
N ASN A 176 30.10 -18.03 22.41
CA ASN A 176 30.37 -17.05 21.37
C ASN A 176 31.79 -16.50 21.45
N VAL A 177 32.47 -16.49 20.32
CA VAL A 177 33.78 -15.85 20.17
C VAL A 177 33.62 -14.54 19.42
N VAL A 178 34.07 -13.45 20.03
CA VAL A 178 34.12 -12.15 19.34
C VAL A 178 35.31 -12.11 18.38
N THR A 179 35.02 -11.98 17.10
CA THR A 179 36.03 -11.90 16.05
C THR A 179 35.86 -10.66 15.20
N LYS A 180 36.94 -10.20 14.58
CA LYS A 180 36.84 -9.21 13.50
C LYS A 180 36.38 -9.90 12.22
N THR A 181 35.32 -9.39 11.62
CA THR A 181 34.83 -9.91 10.35
C THR A 181 35.71 -9.39 9.22
N THR A 182 36.17 -10.27 8.34
CA THR A 182 36.89 -9.90 7.12
C THR A 182 35.90 -9.44 6.06
N LEU A 183 35.61 -8.14 6.05
CA LEU A 183 34.85 -7.46 5.00
C LEU A 183 35.79 -6.65 4.12
N THR A 184 35.42 -6.42 2.88
CA THR A 184 36.09 -5.42 2.05
C THR A 184 35.74 -4.03 2.53
N THR A 185 36.56 -3.04 2.21
CA THR A 185 36.28 -1.62 2.57
C THR A 185 34.93 -1.15 2.04
N GLU A 186 34.51 -1.61 0.85
CA GLU A 186 33.21 -1.31 0.27
C GLU A 186 32.05 -1.93 1.07
N ASP A 187 32.22 -3.19 1.51
CA ASP A 187 31.23 -3.91 2.31
C ASP A 187 31.09 -3.29 3.72
N GLU A 188 32.21 -2.84 4.32
CA GLU A 188 32.21 -2.12 5.60
C GLU A 188 31.50 -0.76 5.48
N THR A 189 31.77 -0.01 4.43
CA THR A 189 31.09 1.27 4.15
C THR A 189 29.60 1.06 3.96
N PHE A 190 29.22 0.05 3.16
CA PHE A 190 27.80 -0.29 2.98
C PHE A 190 27.11 -0.64 4.30
N LEU A 191 27.76 -1.40 5.19
CA LEU A 191 27.23 -1.77 6.49
C LEU A 191 27.00 -0.54 7.37
N LYS A 192 28.02 0.32 7.53
CA LYS A 192 27.97 1.54 8.35
C LYS A 192 26.92 2.54 7.85
N ASP A 193 26.92 2.83 6.56
CA ASP A 193 25.97 3.78 5.94
C ASP A 193 24.54 3.28 6.04
N SER A 194 24.32 1.99 5.79
CA SER A 194 22.99 1.39 5.89
C SER A 194 22.49 1.39 7.32
N HIS A 195 23.34 1.08 8.30
CA HIS A 195 23.02 1.13 9.72
C HIS A 195 22.63 2.54 10.16
N ASN A 196 23.47 3.55 9.87
CA ASN A 196 23.19 4.95 10.16
C ASN A 196 21.86 5.42 9.55
N ARG A 197 21.61 5.03 8.32
CA ARG A 197 20.37 5.37 7.62
C ARG A 197 19.13 4.74 8.30
N ILE A 198 19.19 3.46 8.63
CA ILE A 198 18.05 2.73 9.22
C ILE A 198 17.72 3.29 10.60
N PHE A 199 18.73 3.53 11.44
CA PHE A 199 18.53 4.06 12.79
C PHE A 199 18.45 5.58 12.85
N THR A 200 18.60 6.26 11.69
CA THR A 200 18.60 7.74 11.60
C THR A 200 19.62 8.40 12.52
N THR A 201 20.77 7.75 12.67
CA THR A 201 21.91 8.24 13.46
C THR A 201 22.98 8.84 12.52
N ILE A 202 23.86 9.67 13.08
CA ILE A 202 25.04 10.22 12.40
C ILE A 202 26.23 9.87 13.31
N GLU A 203 26.44 8.58 13.52
CA GLU A 203 27.55 8.12 14.34
C GLU A 203 28.72 7.69 13.46
N ASP A 204 29.92 8.06 13.90
CA ASP A 204 31.15 7.55 13.34
C ASP A 204 31.50 6.21 14.02
N TYR A 205 31.22 5.13 13.30
CA TYR A 205 31.54 3.80 13.79
C TYR A 205 32.99 3.44 13.45
N SER A 206 33.82 3.35 14.50
CA SER A 206 35.24 3.02 14.36
C SER A 206 35.48 1.56 14.01
N ASN A 207 34.60 0.66 14.49
CA ASN A 207 34.83 -0.78 14.37
C ASN A 207 33.57 -1.54 13.93
N ILE A 208 33.81 -2.75 13.39
CA ILE A 208 32.78 -3.76 13.12
C ILE A 208 33.18 -5.01 13.89
N SER A 209 32.31 -5.48 14.77
CA SER A 209 32.56 -6.65 15.58
C SER A 209 31.52 -7.73 15.30
N SER A 210 31.98 -8.96 15.13
CA SER A 210 31.12 -10.12 14.94
C SER A 210 31.22 -11.07 16.10
N ASN A 211 30.07 -11.60 16.49
CA ASN A 211 29.95 -12.64 17.49
C ASN A 211 29.58 -13.94 16.78
N LEU A 212 30.54 -14.87 16.71
CA LEU A 212 30.40 -16.13 16.00
C LEU A 212 30.35 -17.28 17.01
N PRO A 213 29.33 -18.13 16.96
CA PRO A 213 29.30 -19.33 17.80
C PRO A 213 30.34 -20.34 17.36
N GLU A 214 30.98 -21.03 18.30
CA GLU A 214 31.90 -22.13 18.01
C GLU A 214 31.24 -23.31 17.25
N ASN A 215 29.94 -23.48 17.48
CA ASN A 215 29.10 -24.49 16.84
C ASN A 215 27.98 -23.83 15.98
N LYS A 216 27.11 -24.68 15.42
CA LYS A 216 25.91 -24.19 14.70
C LYS A 216 25.05 -23.31 15.63
N GLY A 217 24.99 -22.01 15.41
CA GLY A 217 24.22 -21.06 16.20
C GLY A 217 23.97 -19.75 15.46
N VAL A 218 23.30 -18.82 16.12
CA VAL A 218 22.97 -17.49 15.57
C VAL A 218 24.24 -16.64 15.54
N ARG A 219 24.60 -16.18 14.38
CA ARG A 219 25.74 -15.29 14.12
C ARG A 219 25.28 -13.84 14.16
N SER A 220 26.12 -12.96 14.62
CA SER A 220 25.81 -11.56 14.82
C SER A 220 26.95 -10.69 14.33
N THR A 221 26.63 -9.57 13.73
CA THR A 221 27.59 -8.51 13.42
C THR A 221 26.97 -7.18 13.74
N VAL A 222 27.67 -6.38 14.54
CA VAL A 222 27.23 -5.08 14.97
C VAL A 222 28.32 -4.05 14.67
N VAL A 223 27.90 -2.88 14.21
CA VAL A 223 28.80 -1.73 14.14
C VAL A 223 28.99 -1.19 15.55
N THR A 224 30.23 -0.92 15.93
CA THR A 224 30.59 -0.50 17.28
C THR A 224 31.44 0.77 17.26
N ASN A 225 31.47 1.47 18.38
CA ASN A 225 32.32 2.62 18.59
C ASN A 225 33.02 2.54 19.95
N ASP A 226 33.70 3.57 20.35
CA ASP A 226 34.44 3.60 21.63
C ASP A 226 33.55 3.60 22.88
N LYS A 227 32.22 3.72 22.72
CA LYS A 227 31.26 3.78 23.81
C LYS A 227 30.55 2.46 24.11
N TYR A 228 30.45 1.57 23.12
CA TYR A 228 29.79 0.26 23.29
C TYR A 228 30.36 -0.81 22.36
N ASP A 229 30.22 -2.07 22.77
CA ASP A 229 30.66 -3.26 22.07
C ASP A 229 29.47 -4.16 21.64
N VAL A 230 29.78 -5.31 21.05
CA VAL A 230 28.77 -6.29 20.61
C VAL A 230 27.86 -6.77 21.75
N ASN A 231 28.37 -6.85 22.99
CA ASN A 231 27.60 -7.39 24.12
C ASN A 231 26.59 -6.38 24.67
N SER A 232 26.83 -5.11 24.41
CA SER A 232 25.95 -3.99 24.81
C SER A 232 24.98 -3.54 23.71
N ALA A 233 25.08 -4.13 22.52
CA ALA A 233 24.21 -3.78 21.40
C ALA A 233 22.74 -4.17 21.66
N SER A 234 21.83 -3.33 21.20
CA SER A 234 20.39 -3.61 21.31
C SER A 234 19.96 -4.76 20.39
N SER A 235 18.83 -5.41 20.73
CA SER A 235 18.26 -6.46 19.89
C SER A 235 17.91 -5.96 18.47
N GLY A 236 17.58 -4.67 18.33
CA GLY A 236 17.31 -4.07 17.02
C GLY A 236 18.58 -3.94 16.17
N GLU A 237 19.68 -3.48 16.77
CA GLU A 237 20.99 -3.38 16.09
C GLU A 237 21.52 -4.74 15.66
N ASP A 238 21.41 -5.74 16.54
CA ASP A 238 21.78 -7.12 16.20
C ASP A 238 20.95 -7.69 15.05
N ASN A 239 19.63 -7.49 15.10
CA ASN A 239 18.72 -7.91 14.01
C ASN A 239 19.09 -7.27 12.67
N ILE A 240 19.30 -5.95 12.66
CA ILE A 240 19.70 -5.22 11.44
C ILE A 240 21.08 -5.67 10.97
N GLY A 241 22.03 -5.87 11.86
CA GLY A 241 23.35 -6.39 11.52
C GLY A 241 23.28 -7.71 10.75
N GLN A 242 22.48 -8.67 11.22
CA GLN A 242 22.28 -9.96 10.55
C GLN A 242 21.62 -9.78 9.17
N ILE A 243 20.62 -8.90 9.04
CA ILE A 243 19.97 -8.63 7.74
C ILE A 243 20.97 -7.98 6.76
N LEU A 244 21.76 -7.00 7.21
CA LEU A 244 22.75 -6.34 6.37
C LEU A 244 23.85 -7.32 5.92
N MET A 245 24.29 -8.23 6.80
CA MET A 245 25.27 -9.25 6.44
C MET A 245 24.73 -10.25 5.41
N ALA A 246 23.43 -10.56 5.47
CA ALA A 246 22.80 -11.36 4.42
C ALA A 246 22.79 -10.62 3.07
N LEU A 247 22.49 -9.31 3.05
CA LEU A 247 22.59 -8.51 1.82
C LEU A 247 24.03 -8.44 1.28
N ILE A 248 25.02 -8.23 2.16
CA ILE A 248 26.44 -8.21 1.79
C ILE A 248 26.88 -9.57 1.23
N SER A 249 26.33 -10.67 1.75
CA SER A 249 26.61 -12.01 1.20
C SER A 249 26.20 -12.14 -0.27
N PHE A 250 25.03 -11.59 -0.65
CA PHE A 250 24.62 -11.57 -2.05
C PHE A 250 25.43 -10.57 -2.89
N ILE A 251 25.85 -9.42 -2.32
CA ILE A 251 26.76 -8.47 -2.99
C ILE A 251 28.07 -9.16 -3.32
N LYS A 252 28.67 -9.84 -2.33
CA LYS A 252 29.86 -10.66 -2.50
C LYS A 252 29.66 -11.74 -3.56
N LEU A 253 28.57 -12.51 -3.48
CA LEU A 253 28.29 -13.57 -4.44
C LEU A 253 28.19 -13.05 -5.88
N LYS A 254 27.50 -11.92 -6.10
CA LYS A 254 27.40 -11.32 -7.45
C LYS A 254 28.76 -10.86 -7.98
N ARG A 255 29.68 -10.45 -7.10
CA ARG A 255 31.04 -10.07 -7.46
C ARG A 255 31.91 -11.28 -7.79
N ASP A 256 31.76 -12.36 -7.03
CA ASP A 256 32.65 -13.50 -7.06
C ASP A 256 32.19 -14.59 -8.05
N TRP A 257 30.89 -14.69 -8.35
CA TRP A 257 30.32 -15.72 -9.24
C TRP A 257 29.89 -15.14 -10.59
N PRO A 258 30.62 -15.45 -11.70
CA PRO A 258 30.33 -14.91 -13.03
C PRO A 258 28.96 -15.30 -13.59
N ASP A 259 28.46 -16.50 -13.23
CA ASP A 259 27.15 -17.01 -13.66
C ASP A 259 26.00 -16.59 -12.76
N TYR A 260 26.16 -15.52 -11.97
CA TYR A 260 25.14 -15.03 -11.06
C TYR A 260 23.85 -14.64 -11.79
N LYS A 261 22.73 -15.28 -11.44
CA LYS A 261 21.41 -15.08 -12.06
C LYS A 261 20.37 -14.52 -11.09
N GLY A 262 20.79 -13.96 -9.97
CA GLY A 262 19.94 -13.45 -8.91
C GLY A 262 20.00 -14.28 -7.63
N GLY A 263 19.23 -13.87 -6.61
CA GLY A 263 19.17 -14.55 -5.31
C GLY A 263 17.85 -14.33 -4.61
N LEU A 264 17.56 -15.16 -3.61
CA LEU A 264 16.34 -15.14 -2.81
C LEU A 264 16.68 -14.90 -1.34
N LEU A 265 16.22 -13.77 -0.79
CA LEU A 265 16.30 -13.45 0.64
C LEU A 265 14.93 -13.59 1.29
N LEU A 266 14.83 -14.45 2.29
CA LEU A 266 13.61 -14.75 3.02
C LEU A 266 13.78 -14.29 4.47
N ILE A 267 12.87 -13.44 4.98
CA ILE A 267 12.98 -12.87 6.33
C ILE A 267 11.65 -13.02 7.05
N ASP A 268 11.65 -13.71 8.17
CA ASP A 268 10.47 -13.85 9.02
C ASP A 268 10.38 -12.68 10.02
N GLU A 269 9.19 -12.05 10.13
CA GLU A 269 8.91 -10.91 11.03
C GLU A 269 9.95 -9.78 10.97
N ILE A 270 10.02 -9.12 9.83
CA ILE A 270 11.00 -8.04 9.57
C ILE A 270 10.89 -6.87 10.57
N ASP A 271 9.71 -6.60 11.08
CA ASP A 271 9.38 -5.51 12.01
C ASP A 271 9.85 -5.76 13.44
N ALA A 272 10.24 -6.98 13.78
CA ALA A 272 10.63 -7.33 15.15
C ALA A 272 11.81 -6.47 15.62
N SER A 273 11.66 -5.89 16.82
CA SER A 273 12.64 -5.02 17.49
C SER A 273 12.99 -3.71 16.76
N LEU A 274 12.19 -3.27 15.80
CA LEU A 274 12.42 -2.04 15.02
C LEU A 274 11.32 -1.00 15.26
N PHE A 275 11.71 0.24 15.50
CA PHE A 275 10.76 1.36 15.55
C PHE A 275 10.26 1.74 14.14
N PRO A 276 9.09 2.42 14.02
CA PRO A 276 8.43 2.63 12.73
C PRO A 276 9.30 3.23 11.63
N ARG A 277 10.12 4.23 11.93
CA ARG A 277 10.99 4.85 10.91
C ARG A 277 12.06 3.88 10.41
N ALA A 278 12.67 3.08 11.30
CA ALA A 278 13.65 2.06 10.90
C ALA A 278 13.05 1.02 9.95
N GLN A 279 11.80 0.65 10.18
CA GLN A 279 11.07 -0.27 9.30
C GLN A 279 10.92 0.28 7.88
N ILE A 280 10.59 1.57 7.74
CA ILE A 280 10.46 2.26 6.44
C ILE A 280 11.81 2.33 5.73
N GLU A 281 12.87 2.76 6.43
CA GLU A 281 14.20 2.87 5.83
C GLU A 281 14.77 1.52 5.40
N LEU A 282 14.47 0.45 6.15
CA LEU A 282 14.84 -0.91 5.79
C LEU A 282 14.11 -1.38 4.51
N PHE A 283 12.81 -1.09 4.38
CA PHE A 283 12.05 -1.40 3.17
C PHE A 283 12.63 -0.67 1.94
N ASP A 284 12.93 0.62 2.08
CA ASP A 284 13.51 1.42 1.00
C ASP A 284 14.92 0.95 0.61
N LEU A 285 15.71 0.48 1.58
CA LEU A 285 17.00 -0.16 1.32
C LEU A 285 16.81 -1.44 0.52
N PHE A 286 15.82 -2.26 0.88
CA PHE A 286 15.54 -3.51 0.17
C PHE A 286 15.19 -3.27 -1.30
N ASP A 287 14.34 -2.30 -1.65
CA ASP A 287 14.01 -2.02 -3.06
C ASP A 287 15.25 -1.60 -3.85
N LYS A 288 16.13 -0.77 -3.26
CA LYS A 288 17.38 -0.35 -3.90
C LYS A 288 18.33 -1.52 -4.13
N VAL A 289 18.53 -2.35 -3.10
CA VAL A 289 19.45 -3.49 -3.16
C VAL A 289 18.91 -4.58 -4.09
N ALA A 290 17.61 -4.89 -4.00
CA ALA A 290 16.95 -5.85 -4.87
C ALA A 290 17.08 -5.47 -6.35
N LYS A 291 16.93 -4.17 -6.67
CA LYS A 291 17.13 -3.66 -8.03
C LYS A 291 18.57 -3.78 -8.50
N LYS A 292 19.54 -3.41 -7.66
CA LYS A 292 20.98 -3.36 -8.03
C LYS A 292 21.60 -4.75 -8.16
N TYR A 293 21.15 -5.69 -7.31
CA TYR A 293 21.76 -7.01 -7.19
C TYR A 293 20.85 -8.16 -7.64
N ASP A 294 19.76 -7.85 -8.34
CA ASP A 294 18.82 -8.83 -8.92
C ASP A 294 18.17 -9.77 -7.90
N LEU A 295 17.98 -9.31 -6.66
CA LEU A 295 17.40 -10.11 -5.60
C LEU A 295 15.86 -10.15 -5.67
N GLN A 296 15.28 -11.26 -5.19
CA GLN A 296 13.91 -11.31 -4.67
C GLN A 296 13.99 -11.33 -3.15
N ILE A 297 13.35 -10.36 -2.51
CA ILE A 297 13.29 -10.27 -1.05
C ILE A 297 11.84 -10.52 -0.64
N VAL A 298 11.62 -11.60 0.10
CA VAL A 298 10.30 -11.99 0.59
C VAL A 298 10.33 -11.93 2.11
N PHE A 299 9.43 -11.20 2.71
CA PHE A 299 9.38 -11.08 4.16
C PHE A 299 7.97 -11.10 4.72
N THR A 300 7.85 -11.52 5.97
CA THR A 300 6.61 -11.48 6.71
C THR A 300 6.58 -10.29 7.67
N THR A 301 5.38 -9.79 7.96
CA THR A 301 5.19 -8.70 8.90
C THR A 301 3.78 -8.68 9.49
N HIS A 302 3.66 -8.08 10.68
CA HIS A 302 2.41 -7.67 11.31
C HIS A 302 2.27 -6.15 11.38
N SER A 303 3.33 -5.40 11.01
CA SER A 303 3.41 -3.96 11.21
C SER A 303 2.50 -3.19 10.27
N PRO A 304 1.52 -2.42 10.80
CA PRO A 304 0.75 -1.48 9.98
C PRO A 304 1.62 -0.47 9.24
N THR A 305 2.74 -0.05 9.83
CA THR A 305 3.69 0.90 9.24
C THR A 305 4.30 0.36 7.95
N ILE A 306 4.86 -0.85 7.99
CA ILE A 306 5.45 -1.48 6.78
C ILE A 306 4.38 -1.75 5.74
N ILE A 307 3.21 -2.24 6.15
CA ILE A 307 2.10 -2.53 5.24
C ILE A 307 1.66 -1.26 4.51
N SER A 308 1.47 -0.15 5.24
CA SER A 308 1.07 1.13 4.65
C SER A 308 2.12 1.64 3.65
N HIS A 309 3.40 1.62 4.04
CA HIS A 309 4.49 2.06 3.17
C HIS A 309 4.64 1.18 1.92
N ALA A 310 4.52 -0.13 2.08
CA ALA A 310 4.54 -1.09 0.96
C ALA A 310 3.38 -0.84 -0.02
N TYR A 311 2.18 -0.51 0.47
CA TYR A 311 1.04 -0.15 -0.37
C TYR A 311 1.30 1.11 -1.18
N GLU A 312 1.85 2.17 -0.58
CA GLU A 312 2.22 3.39 -1.31
C GLU A 312 3.27 3.13 -2.40
N CYS A 313 4.26 2.32 -2.10
CA CYS A 313 5.27 1.93 -3.06
C CYS A 313 4.68 1.06 -4.18
N TRP A 314 3.81 0.11 -3.85
CA TRP A 314 3.10 -0.74 -4.81
C TRP A 314 2.23 0.09 -5.75
N GLU A 315 1.43 1.04 -5.24
CA GLU A 315 0.61 1.94 -6.07
C GLU A 315 1.44 2.74 -7.08
N LYS A 316 2.64 3.18 -6.68
CA LYS A 316 3.57 3.85 -7.59
C LYS A 316 4.03 2.92 -8.72
N THR A 317 4.26 1.63 -8.42
CA THR A 317 4.68 0.65 -9.45
C THR A 317 3.57 0.31 -10.43
N GLN A 318 2.28 0.38 -10.02
CA GLN A 318 1.14 0.06 -10.90
C GLN A 318 0.94 1.06 -12.05
N LYS A 319 1.55 2.23 -11.97
CA LYS A 319 1.43 3.28 -12.99
C LYS A 319 2.19 2.96 -14.29
N ASN A 320 3.09 1.98 -14.28
CA ASN A 320 3.93 1.63 -15.42
C ASN A 320 3.99 0.10 -15.59
N GLU A 321 3.68 -0.39 -16.78
CA GLU A 321 3.71 -1.82 -17.11
C GLU A 321 5.05 -2.51 -16.81
N SER A 322 6.17 -1.80 -17.00
CA SER A 322 7.51 -2.34 -16.73
C SER A 322 7.82 -2.52 -15.24
N THR A 323 7.07 -1.88 -14.36
CA THR A 323 7.33 -1.89 -12.90
C THR A 323 6.24 -2.56 -12.08
N LYS A 324 5.07 -2.83 -12.66
CA LYS A 324 3.89 -3.32 -11.92
C LYS A 324 4.13 -4.61 -11.15
N ASN A 325 5.05 -5.45 -11.62
CA ASN A 325 5.39 -6.72 -10.98
C ASN A 325 6.58 -6.62 -10.01
N ASN A 326 7.11 -5.41 -9.73
CA ASN A 326 8.26 -5.27 -8.85
C ASN A 326 7.92 -5.56 -7.38
N ILE A 327 6.73 -5.21 -6.95
CA ILE A 327 6.26 -5.39 -5.58
C ILE A 327 4.98 -6.22 -5.60
N ALA A 328 4.90 -7.24 -4.75
CA ALA A 328 3.69 -8.01 -4.50
C ALA A 328 3.30 -7.93 -3.01
N ILE A 329 2.01 -7.79 -2.75
CA ILE A 329 1.46 -7.76 -1.39
C ILE A 329 0.46 -8.89 -1.26
N ASN A 330 0.70 -9.79 -0.30
CA ASN A 330 -0.18 -10.89 0.03
C ASN A 330 -0.67 -10.71 1.46
N TYR A 331 -1.98 -10.66 1.67
CA TYR A 331 -2.57 -10.56 2.99
C TYR A 331 -3.33 -11.85 3.34
N LEU A 332 -2.81 -12.56 4.34
CA LEU A 332 -3.38 -13.81 4.80
C LEU A 332 -4.35 -13.58 5.96
N SER A 333 -5.59 -14.03 5.81
CA SER A 333 -6.63 -13.93 6.83
C SER A 333 -7.34 -15.26 7.01
N ASP A 334 -7.66 -15.58 8.25
CA ASP A 334 -8.44 -16.74 8.67
C ASP A 334 -9.90 -16.38 9.02
N SER A 335 -10.33 -15.20 8.67
CA SER A 335 -11.64 -14.61 9.03
C SER A 335 -12.85 -15.45 8.62
N ARG A 336 -12.68 -16.42 7.70
CA ARG A 336 -13.73 -17.35 7.24
C ARG A 336 -13.51 -18.79 7.71
N GLY A 337 -12.70 -19.00 8.75
CA GLY A 337 -12.39 -20.33 9.29
C GLY A 337 -11.37 -21.14 8.49
N ARG A 338 -10.87 -20.60 7.37
CA ARG A 338 -9.73 -21.11 6.60
C ARG A 338 -8.80 -19.96 6.22
N ILE A 339 -7.53 -20.27 5.99
CA ILE A 339 -6.55 -19.27 5.58
C ILE A 339 -6.74 -18.98 4.09
N GLU A 340 -6.96 -17.71 3.75
CA GLU A 340 -7.10 -17.23 2.38
C GLU A 340 -6.16 -16.04 2.14
N ASN A 341 -5.62 -15.92 0.93
CA ASN A 341 -4.97 -14.68 0.49
C ASN A 341 -6.02 -13.69 -0.01
N LYS A 342 -6.13 -12.56 0.64
CA LYS A 342 -7.15 -11.52 0.36
C LYS A 342 -6.67 -10.53 -0.71
N VAL A 343 -6.62 -10.96 -1.96
CA VAL A 343 -6.10 -10.18 -3.10
C VAL A 343 -6.81 -8.83 -3.30
N ASN A 344 -8.08 -8.71 -2.92
CA ASN A 344 -8.89 -7.50 -3.11
C ASN A 344 -9.04 -6.64 -1.84
N PHE A 345 -8.28 -6.92 -0.79
CA PHE A 345 -8.32 -6.09 0.41
C PHE A 345 -7.63 -4.75 0.14
N THR A 346 -8.31 -3.66 0.51
CA THR A 346 -7.69 -2.34 0.57
C THR A 346 -6.82 -2.26 1.82
N LEU A 347 -5.91 -1.29 1.87
CA LEU A 347 -5.12 -1.03 3.07
C LEU A 347 -6.00 -0.90 4.32
N THR A 348 -7.14 -0.20 4.20
CA THR A 348 -8.12 -0.05 5.31
C THR A 348 -8.69 -1.40 5.77
N ASP A 349 -8.96 -2.32 4.83
CA ASP A 349 -9.47 -3.64 5.16
C ASP A 349 -8.44 -4.47 5.94
N ILE A 350 -7.17 -4.39 5.54
CA ILE A 350 -6.06 -5.05 6.19
C ILE A 350 -5.87 -4.53 7.62
N ILE A 351 -5.84 -3.21 7.79
CA ILE A 351 -5.68 -2.60 9.12
C ILE A 351 -6.85 -2.95 10.03
N ALA A 352 -8.09 -2.98 9.51
CA ALA A 352 -9.26 -3.39 10.28
C ALA A 352 -9.18 -4.86 10.72
N ASP A 353 -8.75 -5.77 9.84
CA ASP A 353 -8.60 -7.19 10.18
C ASP A 353 -7.47 -7.42 11.19
N LEU A 354 -6.34 -6.73 11.05
CA LEU A 354 -5.23 -6.78 12.02
C LEU A 354 -5.65 -6.32 13.42
N ASN A 355 -6.47 -5.28 13.50
CA ASN A 355 -6.97 -4.74 14.77
C ASN A 355 -8.18 -5.51 15.33
N ILE A 356 -8.65 -6.55 14.63
CA ILE A 356 -9.88 -7.32 14.99
C ILE A 356 -11.08 -6.37 15.16
N THR A 357 -11.09 -5.28 14.43
CA THR A 357 -12.20 -4.34 14.41
C THR A 357 -13.10 -4.69 13.24
N GLY A 358 -14.39 -4.92 13.53
CA GLY A 358 -15.38 -4.98 12.45
C GLY A 358 -15.26 -3.72 11.60
N LYS A 359 -15.65 -3.78 10.32
CA LYS A 359 -15.83 -2.59 9.48
C LYS A 359 -16.98 -1.74 10.04
N THR A 360 -16.85 -1.23 11.23
CA THR A 360 -17.68 -0.15 11.69
C THR A 360 -17.20 1.10 10.98
N ILE A 361 -17.99 1.50 9.98
CA ILE A 361 -17.85 2.79 9.27
C ILE A 361 -17.67 3.97 10.28
N GLU A 362 -17.96 3.76 11.53
CA GLU A 362 -17.90 4.72 12.63
C GLU A 362 -16.51 5.01 13.20
N GLN A 363 -15.49 4.18 12.93
CA GLN A 363 -14.11 4.41 13.42
C GLN A 363 -13.14 4.96 12.36
N ARG A 364 -13.62 5.26 11.16
CA ARG A 364 -12.80 6.04 10.22
C ARG A 364 -12.65 7.44 10.79
N VAL A 365 -11.43 7.87 11.02
CA VAL A 365 -11.12 9.28 11.28
C VAL A 365 -11.78 10.07 10.15
N LYS A 366 -12.89 10.76 10.48
CA LYS A 366 -13.59 11.56 9.49
C LYS A 366 -12.72 12.77 9.18
N ILE A 367 -12.47 12.99 7.91
CA ILE A 367 -11.74 14.19 7.47
C ILE A 367 -12.66 15.39 7.63
N ASN A 368 -12.15 16.45 8.23
CA ASN A 368 -12.87 17.72 8.31
C ASN A 368 -13.13 18.25 6.91
N CYS A 369 -14.38 18.64 6.64
CA CYS A 369 -14.78 19.27 5.38
C CYS A 369 -15.35 20.65 5.67
N TYR A 370 -14.68 21.66 5.19
CA TYR A 370 -15.05 23.07 5.33
C TYR A 370 -15.79 23.54 4.07
N TYR A 371 -16.64 24.53 4.24
CA TYR A 371 -17.46 25.07 3.17
C TYR A 371 -17.34 26.58 3.14
N GLU A 372 -17.42 27.18 1.95
CA GLU A 372 -17.36 28.65 1.80
C GLU A 372 -18.43 29.35 2.64
N ASP A 373 -19.66 28.90 2.48
CA ASP A 373 -20.80 29.39 3.23
C ASP A 373 -21.88 28.29 3.44
N ASN A 374 -23.08 28.67 3.87
CA ASN A 374 -24.17 27.73 4.13
C ASN A 374 -24.79 27.17 2.85
N GLU A 375 -24.83 27.96 1.81
CA GLU A 375 -25.36 27.61 0.51
C GLU A 375 -24.49 26.54 -0.14
N ALA A 376 -23.17 26.71 -0.08
CA ALA A 376 -22.20 25.73 -0.54
C ALA A 376 -22.30 24.40 0.25
N TYR A 377 -22.48 24.47 1.58
CA TYR A 377 -22.71 23.28 2.40
C TYR A 377 -23.97 22.53 1.96
N LEU A 378 -25.12 23.23 1.84
CA LEU A 378 -26.40 22.60 1.50
C LEU A 378 -26.37 21.97 0.10
N MET A 379 -25.75 22.62 -0.86
CA MET A 379 -25.59 22.09 -2.19
C MET A 379 -24.69 20.85 -2.17
N SER A 380 -23.50 20.94 -1.60
CA SER A 380 -22.57 19.80 -1.48
C SER A 380 -23.23 18.60 -0.79
N GLU A 381 -23.90 18.84 0.34
CA GLU A 381 -24.65 17.81 1.08
C GLU A 381 -25.72 17.12 0.22
N ALA A 382 -26.41 17.86 -0.65
CA ALA A 382 -27.39 17.29 -1.57
C ALA A 382 -26.73 16.44 -2.68
N LEU A 383 -25.55 16.85 -3.17
CA LEU A 383 -24.89 16.20 -4.30
C LEU A 383 -24.14 14.95 -3.92
N LEU A 384 -23.50 14.90 -2.74
CA LEU A 384 -22.69 13.78 -2.29
C LEU A 384 -23.50 12.48 -2.13
N ARG A 385 -22.83 11.35 -2.33
CA ARG A 385 -23.35 10.02 -2.04
C ARG A 385 -23.32 9.72 -0.54
N SER A 386 -24.13 8.78 -0.10
CA SER A 386 -24.20 8.38 1.31
C SER A 386 -22.86 7.87 1.86
N ASP A 387 -22.09 7.16 1.05
CA ASP A 387 -20.77 6.67 1.42
C ASP A 387 -19.75 7.80 1.55
N GLN A 388 -19.80 8.83 0.70
CA GLN A 388 -18.93 10.00 0.76
C GLN A 388 -19.20 10.82 2.03
N LYS A 389 -20.49 11.05 2.36
CA LYS A 389 -20.90 11.77 3.59
C LYS A 389 -20.41 11.08 4.87
N LYS A 390 -20.38 9.76 4.89
CA LYS A 390 -19.91 8.99 6.05
C LYS A 390 -18.41 9.15 6.30
N ARG A 391 -17.63 9.58 5.29
CA ARG A 391 -16.16 9.73 5.36
C ARG A 391 -15.71 11.08 5.88
N ILE A 392 -16.61 12.04 6.03
CA ILE A 392 -16.27 13.42 6.41
C ILE A 392 -17.00 13.88 7.67
N SER A 393 -16.38 14.83 8.35
CA SER A 393 -16.97 15.64 9.40
C SER A 393 -17.25 17.03 8.84
N SER A 394 -18.52 17.33 8.56
CA SER A 394 -18.92 18.62 7.95
C SER A 394 -18.82 19.77 8.95
N MET A 395 -17.88 20.69 8.75
CA MET A 395 -17.63 21.87 9.58
C MET A 395 -18.55 23.04 9.18
N LYS A 396 -19.85 22.77 9.14
CA LYS A 396 -20.91 23.72 8.66
C LYS A 396 -20.99 25.05 9.40
N ASN A 397 -20.45 25.13 10.62
CA ASN A 397 -20.46 26.35 11.42
C ASN A 397 -19.21 27.22 11.19
N VAL A 398 -18.20 26.72 10.46
CA VAL A 398 -17.00 27.48 10.12
C VAL A 398 -17.14 28.01 8.70
N LYS A 399 -17.26 29.32 8.56
CA LYS A 399 -17.53 30.03 7.30
C LYS A 399 -16.50 31.14 7.16
N LEU A 400 -15.49 30.93 6.36
CA LEU A 400 -14.39 31.90 6.22
C LEU A 400 -14.43 32.67 4.90
N GLY A 401 -15.22 32.22 3.94
CA GLY A 401 -15.20 32.74 2.57
C GLY A 401 -13.98 32.29 1.78
N CYS A 402 -14.09 32.34 0.45
CA CYS A 402 -13.08 31.83 -0.49
C CYS A 402 -11.68 32.41 -0.24
N GLU A 403 -11.54 33.72 -0.19
CA GLU A 403 -10.24 34.41 -0.09
C GLU A 403 -9.47 34.04 1.19
N ASN A 404 -10.20 33.90 2.32
CA ASN A 404 -9.59 33.52 3.58
C ASN A 404 -9.09 32.07 3.56
N TYR A 405 -9.87 31.13 2.99
CA TYR A 405 -9.39 29.75 2.81
C TYR A 405 -8.14 29.67 1.93
N LEU A 406 -8.13 30.37 0.80
CA LEU A 406 -6.98 30.41 -0.10
C LEU A 406 -5.74 31.04 0.55
N SER A 407 -5.92 32.08 1.39
CA SER A 407 -4.85 32.71 2.19
C SER A 407 -4.26 31.72 3.21
N LEU A 408 -5.09 30.98 3.95
CA LEU A 408 -4.66 29.98 4.92
C LEU A 408 -3.90 28.82 4.24
N ILE A 409 -4.36 28.40 3.05
CA ILE A 409 -3.67 27.41 2.23
C ILE A 409 -2.30 27.93 1.81
N SER A 410 -2.22 29.17 1.35
CA SER A 410 -0.98 29.81 0.89
C SER A 410 0.01 30.02 2.04
N ALA A 411 -0.50 30.33 3.24
CA ALA A 411 0.28 30.42 4.47
C ALA A 411 0.74 29.05 5.02
N ASN A 412 0.44 27.94 4.32
CA ASN A 412 0.79 26.57 4.71
C ASN A 412 0.25 26.14 6.08
N VAL A 413 -0.92 26.67 6.50
CA VAL A 413 -1.58 26.19 7.72
C VAL A 413 -1.97 24.71 7.54
N PRO A 414 -1.43 23.79 8.35
CA PRO A 414 -1.53 22.33 8.11
C PRO A 414 -2.97 21.84 7.93
N GLU A 415 -3.91 22.31 8.76
CA GLU A 415 -5.33 21.94 8.69
C GLU A 415 -5.90 22.22 7.30
N PHE A 416 -5.68 23.41 6.74
CA PHE A 416 -6.25 23.82 5.47
C PHE A 416 -5.42 23.42 4.25
N LYS A 417 -4.13 23.18 4.43
CA LYS A 417 -3.22 22.79 3.33
C LYS A 417 -3.22 21.30 3.04
N LYS A 418 -3.36 20.44 4.07
CA LYS A 418 -3.10 19.01 3.95
C LYS A 418 -4.10 18.08 4.63
N LEU A 419 -4.81 18.55 5.68
CA LEU A 419 -5.52 17.66 6.60
C LEU A 419 -7.06 17.73 6.47
N SER A 420 -7.58 18.64 5.68
CA SER A 420 -9.03 18.83 5.50
C SER A 420 -9.41 19.03 4.05
N LEU A 421 -10.68 18.83 3.74
CA LEU A 421 -11.30 19.18 2.46
C LEU A 421 -11.92 20.57 2.56
N ILE A 422 -11.89 21.31 1.45
CA ILE A 422 -12.47 22.65 1.36
C ILE A 422 -13.35 22.71 0.11
N VAL A 423 -14.62 22.95 0.29
CA VAL A 423 -15.60 23.12 -0.80
C VAL A 423 -15.87 24.60 -0.99
N LEU A 424 -15.59 25.11 -2.18
CA LEU A 424 -15.79 26.50 -2.59
C LEU A 424 -16.84 26.57 -3.70
N ASP A 425 -17.41 27.75 -3.89
CA ASP A 425 -18.32 28.01 -4.98
C ASP A 425 -17.64 27.83 -6.34
N GLY A 426 -18.40 27.50 -7.35
CA GLY A 426 -17.87 27.20 -8.68
C GLY A 426 -17.52 28.44 -9.52
N ASP A 427 -17.81 29.65 -9.03
CA ASP A 427 -17.40 30.93 -9.62
C ASP A 427 -15.98 31.35 -9.22
N VAL A 428 -15.38 30.63 -8.27
CA VAL A 428 -13.99 30.85 -7.85
C VAL A 428 -13.03 30.52 -8.99
N ASP A 429 -12.00 31.35 -9.16
CA ASP A 429 -10.96 31.13 -10.17
C ASP A 429 -10.30 29.75 -10.00
N ALA A 430 -10.56 28.88 -10.98
CA ALA A 430 -10.07 27.52 -10.98
C ALA A 430 -8.53 27.43 -10.92
N THR A 431 -7.82 28.42 -11.47
CA THR A 431 -6.33 28.43 -11.45
C THR A 431 -5.79 28.68 -10.05
N LYS A 432 -6.50 29.43 -9.22
CA LYS A 432 -6.15 29.65 -7.80
C LYS A 432 -6.54 28.44 -6.95
N ALA A 433 -7.71 27.87 -7.18
CA ALA A 433 -8.23 26.72 -6.44
C ALA A 433 -7.45 25.43 -6.70
N GLN A 434 -7.09 25.14 -7.96
CA GLN A 434 -6.37 23.92 -8.38
C GLN A 434 -4.92 23.83 -7.89
N LYS A 435 -4.35 24.90 -7.31
CA LYS A 435 -3.04 24.85 -6.66
C LYS A 435 -3.01 23.92 -5.44
N SER A 436 -4.16 23.50 -4.94
CA SER A 436 -4.28 22.60 -3.81
C SER A 436 -5.24 21.45 -4.11
N GLN A 437 -4.76 20.21 -3.95
CA GLN A 437 -5.52 18.99 -4.29
C GLN A 437 -6.72 18.71 -3.38
N ASN A 438 -6.83 19.41 -2.25
CA ASN A 438 -7.89 19.27 -1.26
C ASN A 438 -9.01 20.32 -1.40
N VAL A 439 -8.92 21.20 -2.40
CA VAL A 439 -9.97 22.16 -2.73
C VAL A 439 -10.87 21.59 -3.81
N ILE A 440 -12.17 21.68 -3.60
CA ILE A 440 -13.22 21.16 -4.46
C ILE A 440 -14.14 22.31 -4.83
N LEU A 441 -14.34 22.55 -6.12
CA LEU A 441 -15.29 23.54 -6.60
C LEU A 441 -16.65 22.89 -6.82
N LEU A 442 -17.73 23.62 -6.49
CA LEU A 442 -19.08 23.23 -6.85
C LEU A 442 -19.25 23.17 -8.37
N PRO A 443 -20.16 22.34 -8.90
CA PRO A 443 -20.16 21.93 -10.30
C PRO A 443 -20.64 23.00 -11.30
N THR A 444 -20.96 24.21 -10.86
CA THR A 444 -21.44 25.29 -11.75
C THR A 444 -20.70 26.59 -11.49
N LYS A 445 -20.61 27.45 -12.50
CA LYS A 445 -20.03 28.79 -12.36
C LYS A 445 -20.95 29.81 -11.69
N LEU A 446 -22.17 29.42 -11.36
CA LEU A 446 -23.10 30.27 -10.58
C LEU A 446 -22.95 29.91 -9.10
N PRO A 447 -22.99 30.91 -8.19
CA PRO A 447 -23.19 30.67 -6.77
C PRO A 447 -24.46 29.83 -6.53
N PRO A 448 -24.50 29.00 -5.48
CA PRO A 448 -25.59 28.04 -5.26
C PRO A 448 -26.97 28.68 -5.15
N ASP A 449 -27.11 29.88 -4.55
CA ASP A 449 -28.32 30.63 -4.43
C ASP A 449 -28.84 31.13 -5.79
N GLN A 450 -27.98 31.70 -6.62
CA GLN A 450 -28.33 32.14 -7.97
C GLN A 450 -28.67 30.97 -8.90
N LEU A 451 -27.90 29.89 -8.81
CA LEU A 451 -28.17 28.64 -9.54
C LEU A 451 -29.58 28.14 -9.22
N LEU A 452 -29.90 28.08 -7.93
CA LEU A 452 -31.16 27.55 -7.48
C LEU A 452 -32.33 28.42 -7.89
N TYR A 453 -32.18 29.75 -7.77
CA TYR A 453 -33.16 30.68 -8.26
C TYR A 453 -33.44 30.49 -9.76
N LYS A 454 -32.39 30.46 -10.59
CA LYS A 454 -32.50 30.23 -12.03
C LYS A 454 -33.23 28.94 -12.32
N PHE A 455 -32.78 27.83 -11.71
CA PHE A 455 -33.35 26.51 -11.89
C PHE A 455 -34.85 26.46 -11.54
N LEU A 456 -35.24 26.99 -10.38
CA LEU A 456 -36.66 27.05 -9.96
C LEU A 456 -37.49 27.99 -10.83
N ASN A 457 -36.89 29.07 -11.33
CA ASN A 457 -37.59 30.00 -12.23
C ASN A 457 -37.83 29.36 -13.61
N GLU A 458 -36.94 28.54 -14.11
CA GLU A 458 -37.07 27.83 -15.39
C GLU A 458 -37.88 26.53 -15.28
N LEU A 459 -38.01 25.95 -14.09
CA LEU A 459 -38.73 24.70 -13.86
C LEU A 459 -40.20 24.82 -14.25
N ASP A 460 -40.69 23.87 -15.05
CA ASP A 460 -42.06 23.85 -15.56
C ASP A 460 -43.08 23.89 -14.41
N PRO A 461 -44.15 24.69 -14.52
CA PRO A 461 -45.23 24.75 -13.50
C PRO A 461 -45.91 23.40 -13.24
N SER A 462 -45.87 22.45 -14.20
CA SER A 462 -46.44 21.12 -14.06
C SER A 462 -45.47 20.09 -13.43
N ASP A 463 -44.22 20.52 -13.13
CA ASP A 463 -43.22 19.61 -12.55
C ASP A 463 -43.68 19.07 -11.18
N GLU A 464 -43.43 17.78 -10.94
CA GLU A 464 -43.75 17.07 -9.69
C GLU A 464 -43.23 17.77 -8.43
N TYR A 465 -42.15 18.54 -8.54
CA TYR A 465 -41.56 19.30 -7.45
C TYR A 465 -42.55 20.24 -6.79
N TRP A 466 -43.43 20.84 -7.59
CA TRP A 466 -44.43 21.79 -7.11
C TRP A 466 -45.64 21.11 -6.44
N ASN A 467 -45.77 19.77 -6.57
CA ASN A 467 -46.81 18.99 -5.92
C ASN A 467 -46.30 18.40 -4.60
N ASN A 468 -46.32 19.21 -3.55
CA ASN A 468 -45.81 18.83 -2.23
C ASN A 468 -46.81 19.19 -1.10
N LYS A 469 -46.74 18.41 0.00
CA LYS A 469 -47.67 18.57 1.15
C LYS A 469 -47.53 19.90 1.93
N HIS A 470 -46.55 20.70 1.61
CA HIS A 470 -46.29 21.99 2.30
C HIS A 470 -46.80 23.18 1.51
N GLY A 471 -47.48 22.97 0.38
CA GLY A 471 -48.06 24.01 -0.44
C GLY A 471 -47.06 24.93 -1.13
N TYR A 472 -45.80 24.54 -1.25
CA TYR A 472 -44.78 25.30 -1.99
C TYR A 472 -44.96 25.08 -3.50
N THR A 473 -45.79 25.89 -4.11
CA THR A 473 -46.13 25.84 -5.54
C THR A 473 -45.33 26.86 -6.34
N LYS A 474 -45.38 26.75 -7.66
CA LYS A 474 -44.79 27.74 -8.58
C LYS A 474 -45.37 29.15 -8.34
N SER A 475 -46.68 29.23 -8.01
CA SER A 475 -47.34 30.49 -7.69
C SER A 475 -46.83 31.08 -6.37
N VAL A 476 -46.59 30.26 -5.34
CA VAL A 476 -45.99 30.72 -4.07
C VAL A 476 -44.55 31.19 -4.29
N PHE A 477 -43.75 30.48 -5.08
CA PHE A 477 -42.41 30.91 -5.45
C PHE A 477 -42.41 32.29 -6.13
N ARG A 478 -43.33 32.53 -7.09
CA ARG A 478 -43.44 33.82 -7.81
C ARG A 478 -44.08 34.93 -6.97
N ALA A 479 -44.88 34.60 -6.00
CA ALA A 479 -45.51 35.57 -5.10
C ALA A 479 -44.58 36.12 -4.01
N ASP A 480 -43.43 35.44 -3.78
CA ASP A 480 -42.43 35.86 -2.82
C ASP A 480 -41.92 37.28 -3.13
N LYS A 481 -41.86 38.13 -2.11
CA LYS A 481 -41.37 39.52 -2.26
C LYS A 481 -39.92 39.56 -2.78
N PHE A 482 -39.06 38.66 -2.33
CA PHE A 482 -37.67 38.61 -2.76
C PHE A 482 -37.55 38.14 -4.22
N TYR A 483 -38.44 37.24 -4.67
CA TYR A 483 -38.51 36.87 -6.09
C TYR A 483 -38.80 38.09 -6.95
N ARG A 484 -39.78 38.93 -6.55
CA ARG A 484 -40.12 40.14 -7.30
C ARG A 484 -38.97 41.13 -7.33
N ASP A 485 -38.32 41.36 -6.17
CA ASP A 485 -37.15 42.24 -6.07
C ASP A 485 -36.01 41.80 -7.02
N ILE A 486 -35.71 40.49 -7.07
CA ILE A 486 -34.71 39.96 -7.97
C ILE A 486 -35.12 40.18 -9.43
N ASN A 487 -36.34 39.81 -9.81
CA ASN A 487 -36.81 39.89 -11.19
C ASN A 487 -36.90 41.35 -11.71
N GLU A 488 -37.23 42.30 -10.83
CA GLU A 488 -37.28 43.73 -11.17
C GLU A 488 -35.86 44.33 -11.30
N LYS A 489 -34.95 44.00 -10.39
CA LYS A 489 -33.64 44.66 -10.23
C LYS A 489 -32.50 43.99 -10.97
N THR A 490 -32.66 42.73 -11.36
CA THR A 490 -31.56 41.96 -12.00
C THR A 490 -31.94 41.43 -13.37
N GLU A 491 -30.92 41.13 -14.17
CA GLU A 491 -31.00 40.37 -15.41
C GLU A 491 -29.88 39.36 -15.50
N PHE A 492 -30.09 38.33 -16.30
CA PHE A 492 -29.06 37.29 -16.52
C PHE A 492 -28.18 37.67 -17.71
N ASP A 493 -26.90 37.91 -17.44
CA ASP A 493 -25.88 38.16 -18.45
C ASP A 493 -25.41 36.82 -19.00
N PHE A 494 -25.79 36.47 -20.23
CA PHE A 494 -25.45 35.22 -20.86
C PHE A 494 -23.97 35.13 -21.24
N GLU A 495 -23.29 36.25 -21.52
CA GLU A 495 -21.88 36.26 -21.86
C GLU A 495 -21.02 35.96 -20.63
N LYS A 496 -21.35 36.59 -19.51
CA LYS A 496 -20.64 36.37 -18.22
C LYS A 496 -21.20 35.19 -17.43
N ASN A 497 -22.29 34.59 -17.89
CA ASN A 497 -23.02 33.52 -17.18
C ASN A 497 -23.27 33.84 -15.69
N LYS A 498 -23.73 35.07 -15.40
CA LYS A 498 -24.05 35.52 -14.04
C LYS A 498 -25.22 36.52 -14.04
N TYR A 499 -25.86 36.67 -12.88
CA TYR A 499 -26.82 37.74 -12.71
C TYR A 499 -26.11 39.06 -12.45
N VAL A 500 -26.63 40.12 -13.08
CA VAL A 500 -26.17 41.51 -12.95
C VAL A 500 -27.35 42.42 -12.62
N LEU A 501 -27.08 43.55 -11.98
CA LEU A 501 -28.08 44.55 -11.74
C LEU A 501 -28.37 45.33 -13.02
N LYS A 502 -29.65 45.61 -13.29
CA LYS A 502 -30.11 46.41 -14.45
C LYS A 502 -29.63 47.87 -14.37
N SER A 503 -29.36 48.39 -13.16
CA SER A 503 -28.84 49.73 -12.96
C SER A 503 -27.31 49.68 -12.83
N SER A 504 -26.60 50.45 -13.64
CA SER A 504 -25.14 50.52 -13.70
C SER A 504 -24.44 51.17 -12.49
N LEU A 505 -25.21 51.59 -11.46
CA LEU A 505 -24.72 52.42 -10.33
C LEU A 505 -24.44 51.62 -9.03
N THR A 506 -24.60 50.27 -9.05
CA THR A 506 -24.48 49.47 -7.82
C THR A 506 -23.54 48.27 -7.99
N SER A 507 -22.84 47.92 -6.92
CA SER A 507 -21.80 46.88 -6.90
C SER A 507 -22.33 45.46 -7.03
N ASP A 508 -21.49 44.52 -7.54
CA ASP A 508 -21.74 43.07 -7.54
C ASP A 508 -22.18 42.54 -6.16
N LYS A 509 -21.78 43.20 -5.08
CA LYS A 509 -22.19 42.88 -3.71
C LYS A 509 -23.68 43.04 -3.48
N ALA A 510 -24.30 44.12 -4.00
CA ALA A 510 -25.74 44.35 -3.87
C ALA A 510 -26.56 43.30 -4.63
N CYS A 511 -26.09 42.85 -5.79
CA CYS A 511 -26.69 41.73 -6.53
C CYS A 511 -26.66 40.44 -5.70
N ARG A 512 -25.50 40.07 -5.14
CA ARG A 512 -25.38 38.89 -4.27
C ARG A 512 -26.31 38.95 -3.04
N GLU A 513 -26.49 40.09 -2.41
CA GLU A 513 -27.35 40.23 -1.26
C GLU A 513 -28.83 39.96 -1.57
N LEU A 514 -29.33 40.31 -2.75
CA LEU A 514 -30.69 39.98 -3.17
C LEU A 514 -30.93 38.47 -3.20
N PHE A 515 -30.03 37.72 -3.81
CA PHE A 515 -30.14 36.26 -3.89
C PHE A 515 -29.95 35.57 -2.53
N LYS A 516 -29.02 36.03 -1.72
CA LYS A 516 -28.85 35.54 -0.33
C LYS A 516 -30.07 35.75 0.53
N ASN A 517 -30.70 36.92 0.44
CA ASN A 517 -31.92 37.22 1.18
C ASN A 517 -33.08 36.33 0.75
N TRP A 518 -33.27 36.14 -0.57
CA TRP A 518 -34.24 35.20 -1.11
C TRP A 518 -33.98 33.76 -0.64
N PHE A 519 -32.74 33.29 -0.77
CA PHE A 519 -32.37 31.95 -0.38
C PHE A 519 -32.61 31.70 1.12
N ASN A 520 -32.12 32.58 1.98
CA ASN A 520 -32.28 32.48 3.43
C ASN A 520 -33.74 32.49 3.87
N HIS A 521 -34.57 33.34 3.26
CA HIS A 521 -35.99 33.38 3.53
C HIS A 521 -36.65 32.04 3.17
N ASN A 522 -36.43 31.55 1.96
CA ASN A 522 -37.04 30.32 1.49
C ASN A 522 -36.46 29.08 2.19
N ASN A 523 -35.17 29.07 2.53
CA ASN A 523 -34.56 28.02 3.30
C ASN A 523 -35.17 27.88 4.71
N LYS A 524 -35.44 28.99 5.36
CA LYS A 524 -36.13 29.01 6.67
C LYS A 524 -37.55 28.46 6.58
N LEU A 525 -38.30 28.81 5.56
CA LEU A 525 -39.71 28.47 5.44
C LEU A 525 -39.97 27.10 4.79
N TYR A 526 -39.21 26.76 3.75
CA TYR A 526 -39.55 25.67 2.84
C TYR A 526 -38.42 24.66 2.60
N PHE A 527 -37.21 25.09 2.22
CA PHE A 527 -36.17 24.20 1.65
C PHE A 527 -35.66 23.14 2.62
N ASN A 528 -35.76 23.33 3.92
CA ASN A 528 -35.42 22.36 4.94
C ASN A 528 -36.51 21.30 5.17
N LYS A 529 -37.70 21.45 4.59
CA LYS A 529 -38.81 20.52 4.80
C LYS A 529 -38.69 19.28 3.92
N SER A 530 -39.15 18.15 4.45
CA SER A 530 -39.19 16.88 3.69
C SER A 530 -40.07 17.06 2.45
N GLY A 531 -39.54 16.68 1.28
CA GLY A 531 -40.21 16.81 -0.02
C GLY A 531 -39.93 18.12 -0.76
N ILE A 532 -39.35 19.15 -0.11
CA ILE A 532 -38.97 20.40 -0.76
C ILE A 532 -37.45 20.60 -0.65
N LYS A 533 -36.65 19.69 -1.13
CA LYS A 533 -35.18 19.85 -1.17
C LYS A 533 -34.75 20.20 -2.60
N PRO A 534 -34.66 21.50 -2.94
CA PRO A 534 -34.51 21.94 -4.33
C PRO A 534 -33.19 21.49 -4.96
N PHE A 535 -32.08 21.43 -4.20
CA PHE A 535 -30.83 20.88 -4.68
C PHE A 535 -30.92 19.37 -5.03
N ILE A 536 -31.79 18.62 -4.36
CA ILE A 536 -32.04 17.22 -4.72
C ILE A 536 -32.84 17.15 -6.04
N ARG A 537 -33.78 18.06 -6.28
CA ARG A 537 -34.48 18.13 -7.56
C ARG A 537 -33.54 18.54 -8.68
N TRP A 538 -32.66 19.51 -8.45
CA TRP A 538 -31.62 19.92 -9.39
C TRP A 538 -30.68 18.75 -9.73
N LYS A 539 -30.23 17.99 -8.72
CA LYS A 539 -29.39 16.80 -8.86
C LYS A 539 -29.97 15.79 -9.86
N ARG A 540 -31.29 15.56 -9.83
CA ARG A 540 -31.96 14.62 -10.72
C ARG A 540 -31.88 15.04 -12.18
N SER A 541 -31.92 16.34 -12.46
CA SER A 541 -31.83 16.91 -13.81
C SER A 541 -30.40 17.03 -14.35
N ASN A 542 -29.38 16.98 -13.47
CA ASN A 542 -27.98 17.27 -13.83
C ASN A 542 -27.02 16.14 -13.46
N LYS A 543 -27.38 14.91 -13.82
CA LYS A 543 -26.67 13.67 -13.39
C LYS A 543 -25.18 13.67 -13.73
N GLU A 544 -24.80 14.20 -14.88
CA GLU A 544 -23.42 14.20 -15.35
C GLU A 544 -22.53 15.16 -14.55
N LEU A 545 -22.98 16.40 -14.34
CA LEU A 545 -22.30 17.39 -13.49
C LEU A 545 -22.14 16.87 -12.05
N VAL A 546 -23.18 16.22 -11.54
CA VAL A 546 -23.15 15.60 -10.22
C VAL A 546 -22.12 14.50 -10.13
N LYS A 547 -22.01 13.63 -11.15
CA LYS A 547 -21.00 12.57 -11.22
C LYS A 547 -19.59 13.15 -11.24
N GLN A 548 -19.34 14.15 -12.07
CA GLN A 548 -18.04 14.84 -12.13
C GLN A 548 -17.66 15.45 -10.78
N TYR A 549 -18.61 16.07 -10.08
CA TYR A 549 -18.39 16.61 -8.74
C TYR A 549 -18.03 15.50 -7.73
N GLN A 550 -18.77 14.39 -7.74
CA GLN A 550 -18.52 13.23 -6.87
C GLN A 550 -17.15 12.59 -7.12
N ASP A 551 -16.73 12.49 -8.38
CA ASP A 551 -15.43 11.96 -8.77
C ASP A 551 -14.29 12.91 -8.33
N THR A 552 -14.51 14.22 -8.44
CA THR A 552 -13.55 15.23 -7.94
C THR A 552 -13.43 15.17 -6.43
N PHE A 553 -14.56 15.00 -5.74
CA PHE A 553 -14.60 14.83 -4.28
C PHE A 553 -13.80 13.58 -3.85
N ASP A 554 -13.96 12.44 -4.52
CA ASP A 554 -13.24 11.22 -4.21
C ASP A 554 -11.72 11.39 -4.42
N LYS A 555 -11.30 12.06 -5.49
CA LYS A 555 -9.88 12.37 -5.74
C LYS A 555 -9.29 13.25 -4.64
N ALA A 556 -9.99 14.30 -4.25
CA ALA A 556 -9.55 15.19 -3.18
C ALA A 556 -9.50 14.45 -1.83
N TYR A 557 -10.51 13.63 -1.54
CA TYR A 557 -10.54 12.80 -0.33
C TYR A 557 -9.32 11.89 -0.23
N VAL A 558 -8.99 11.15 -1.29
CA VAL A 558 -7.80 10.27 -1.32
C VAL A 558 -6.51 11.07 -1.08
N SER A 559 -6.40 12.28 -1.65
CA SER A 559 -5.21 13.13 -1.48
C SER A 559 -4.98 13.60 -0.04
N VAL A 560 -6.06 13.77 0.72
CA VAL A 560 -6.02 14.18 2.14
C VAL A 560 -5.87 12.97 3.04
N PHE A 561 -6.64 11.91 2.79
CA PHE A 561 -6.65 10.69 3.60
C PHE A 561 -5.28 10.02 3.69
N GLY A 562 -4.54 9.96 2.56
CA GLY A 562 -3.16 9.47 2.55
C GLY A 562 -2.20 10.28 3.43
N LYS A 563 -2.52 11.56 3.71
CA LYS A 563 -1.68 12.45 4.53
C LYS A 563 -2.08 12.48 6.01
N THR A 564 -3.34 12.23 6.34
CA THR A 564 -3.85 12.21 7.72
C THR A 564 -3.47 10.94 8.48
N ASN A 565 -3.32 9.83 7.80
CA ASN A 565 -2.91 8.56 8.43
C ASN A 565 -1.47 8.55 8.98
N TYR A 566 -0.67 9.58 8.70
CA TYR A 566 0.69 9.74 9.29
C TYR A 566 0.71 10.50 10.61
N LEU A 567 -0.44 10.97 11.12
CA LEU A 567 -0.52 11.81 12.32
C LEU A 567 -1.26 11.14 13.49
N VAL A 568 -1.66 9.87 13.35
CA VAL A 568 -2.32 9.11 14.42
C VAL A 568 -1.46 7.94 14.88
#